data_e7070cd222c5ffa62bd29998a06ca2d2
#
_entry.id   e7070cd222c5ffa62bd29998a06ca2d2
#
_cell.length_a   1.000
_cell.length_b   1.000
_cell.length_c   1.000
_cell.angle_alpha   90.00
_cell.angle_beta   90.00
_cell.angle_gamma   90.00
#
_symmetry.space_group_name_H-M   'P 1'
#
loop_
_entity.id
_entity.type
_entity.pdbx_description
1 polymer ?
#
loop_
_entity_poly.entity_id
_entity_poly.type
_entity_poly.pdbx_seq_one_letter_code
_entity_poly.pdbx_strand_id
1 'polypeptide(L)'
;MSALDTVHNPDRFMADLRQILSQGRKRIGVLIGAGGPLSVRVDAHGKLDPTGQPLIPGVNVLTDRALVHLTGTEATAAAAIRNSLPDGGNIETILSKVRLLQTALGDTPMHGLDGAGYAGLGKSICAAIGEIVGAKLPEGRTPYHELVSWVSGTQRAHPVEIFTTNYDLLIESAFEQAKAPYFDGFSGGHAPFFDPVTVAGNDLPPRWSRVWKLHGSLGWKSDNGTVVRSGGADCTELVYPDHLKYDLTQKQPYAALFERLKRFLLTPDTVLLTTGFSFRDAHICAVLGEALAMNANAAVIALQFQTLAEEEPARKLAFEHPNLSVYASDAAVIGGIPGQWRLGDLPKNWGDIRSSFWGKRGSGDAFLLGDFASFSRFCALSYSPDLARQAAAGLATDGNDPTEVPA
;
A
#
# COMPACT_ATOMS: atom_id res chain seq x y z
N MET A 1 -14.59 -0.65 -27.03
CA MET A 1 -15.39 0.12 -26.05
C MET A 1 -16.04 1.28 -26.80
N SER A 2 -17.37 1.46 -26.71
CA SER A 2 -18.01 2.67 -27.20
C SER A 2 -17.41 3.89 -26.50
N ALA A 3 -17.32 5.02 -27.18
CA ALA A 3 -16.88 6.27 -26.56
C ALA A 3 -17.76 6.54 -25.33
N LEU A 4 -17.13 6.87 -24.18
CA LEU A 4 -17.87 7.27 -22.99
C LEU A 4 -18.48 8.65 -23.26
N ASP A 5 -19.82 8.73 -23.33
CA ASP A 5 -20.53 9.99 -23.57
C ASP A 5 -20.52 10.90 -22.31
N THR A 6 -20.31 10.31 -21.13
CA THR A 6 -20.24 11.02 -19.86
C THR A 6 -18.85 11.56 -19.62
N VAL A 7 -18.77 12.75 -19.04
CA VAL A 7 -17.51 13.38 -18.63
C VAL A 7 -17.53 13.68 -17.13
N HIS A 8 -16.37 13.50 -16.50
CA HIS A 8 -16.12 13.86 -15.11
C HIS A 8 -15.08 14.98 -15.03
N ASN A 9 -15.33 15.96 -14.19
CA ASN A 9 -14.38 17.05 -13.94
C ASN A 9 -13.46 16.72 -12.77
N PRO A 10 -12.16 16.44 -13.00
CA PRO A 10 -11.26 16.05 -11.91
C PRO A 10 -11.04 17.18 -10.90
N ASP A 11 -11.09 18.47 -11.33
CA ASP A 11 -10.90 19.59 -10.41
C ASP A 11 -11.96 19.62 -9.31
N ARG A 12 -13.23 19.34 -9.68
CA ARG A 12 -14.34 19.29 -8.72
C ARG A 12 -14.13 18.19 -7.70
N PHE A 13 -13.86 16.96 -8.17
CA PHE A 13 -13.68 15.81 -7.27
C PHE A 13 -12.44 15.97 -6.39
N MET A 14 -11.37 16.60 -6.90
CA MET A 14 -10.18 16.87 -6.10
C MET A 14 -10.39 18.01 -5.09
N ALA A 15 -11.25 18.97 -5.39
CA ALA A 15 -11.65 19.99 -4.42
C ALA A 15 -12.41 19.34 -3.24
N ASP A 16 -13.39 18.48 -3.54
CA ASP A 16 -14.15 17.76 -2.53
C ASP A 16 -13.26 16.83 -1.70
N LEU A 17 -12.38 16.08 -2.34
CA LEU A 17 -11.40 15.22 -1.66
C LEU A 17 -10.48 16.02 -0.75
N ARG A 18 -9.93 17.14 -1.22
CA ARG A 18 -9.08 18.02 -0.43
C ARG A 18 -9.81 18.57 0.79
N GLN A 19 -11.08 18.93 0.64
CA GLN A 19 -11.90 19.36 1.76
C GLN A 19 -12.06 18.25 2.80
N ILE A 20 -12.29 17.01 2.37
CA ILE A 20 -12.37 15.84 3.25
C ILE A 20 -11.02 15.63 3.99
N LEU A 21 -9.90 15.70 3.27
CA LEU A 21 -8.56 15.47 3.81
C LEU A 21 -8.11 16.54 4.82
N SER A 22 -8.57 17.80 4.65
CA SER A 22 -8.23 18.93 5.53
C SER A 22 -9.12 19.03 6.76
N GLN A 23 -10.36 18.52 6.69
CA GLN A 23 -11.31 18.57 7.80
C GLN A 23 -11.10 17.35 8.71
N GLY A 24 -10.58 17.52 9.90
CA GLY A 24 -10.31 16.44 10.86
C GLY A 24 -11.53 15.66 11.40
N ARG A 25 -12.71 15.76 10.77
CA ARG A 25 -13.98 15.17 11.26
C ARG A 25 -14.29 13.79 10.72
N LYS A 26 -13.93 13.50 9.45
CA LYS A 26 -14.17 12.20 8.82
C LYS A 26 -13.17 11.15 9.33
N ARG A 27 -13.62 9.91 9.38
CA ARG A 27 -12.74 8.75 9.58
C ARG A 27 -12.06 8.44 8.26
N ILE A 28 -10.75 8.58 8.22
CA ILE A 28 -9.97 8.39 6.99
C ILE A 28 -9.12 7.15 7.13
N GLY A 29 -9.24 6.25 6.16
CA GLY A 29 -8.34 5.13 5.95
C GLY A 29 -7.57 5.28 4.65
N VAL A 30 -6.37 4.73 4.60
CA VAL A 30 -5.56 4.63 3.39
C VAL A 30 -5.13 3.17 3.23
N LEU A 31 -5.51 2.54 2.13
CA LEU A 31 -5.04 1.19 1.77
C LEU A 31 -3.90 1.32 0.75
N ILE A 32 -2.70 0.91 1.16
CA ILE A 32 -1.48 0.99 0.35
C ILE A 32 -1.13 -0.41 -0.15
N GLY A 33 -1.08 -0.58 -1.47
CA GLY A 33 -0.58 -1.81 -2.10
C GLY A 33 0.87 -1.71 -2.57
N ALA A 34 1.28 -2.68 -3.39
CA ALA A 34 2.65 -2.79 -3.91
C ALA A 34 3.14 -1.57 -4.72
N GLY A 35 2.22 -0.73 -5.21
CA GLY A 35 2.55 0.55 -5.85
C GLY A 35 3.22 1.56 -4.91
N GLY A 36 3.04 1.42 -3.57
CA GLY A 36 3.70 2.27 -2.58
C GLY A 36 5.22 2.25 -2.71
N PRO A 37 5.90 1.14 -2.46
CA PRO A 37 7.36 1.04 -2.57
C PRO A 37 7.87 1.20 -4.02
N LEU A 38 7.06 0.89 -5.04
CA LEU A 38 7.40 1.11 -6.44
C LEU A 38 7.60 2.59 -6.78
N SER A 39 6.91 3.50 -6.08
CA SER A 39 7.00 4.94 -6.31
C SER A 39 8.27 5.58 -5.74
N VAL A 40 8.96 4.90 -4.82
CA VAL A 40 10.26 5.33 -4.31
C VAL A 40 11.34 4.85 -5.27
N ARG A 41 12.01 5.78 -5.94
CA ARG A 41 13.04 5.46 -6.94
C ARG A 41 14.42 5.84 -6.46
N VAL A 42 15.39 4.96 -6.73
CA VAL A 42 16.76 5.11 -6.27
C VAL A 42 17.77 4.78 -7.38
N ASP A 43 18.93 5.39 -7.30
CA ASP A 43 20.08 5.06 -8.13
C ASP A 43 20.76 3.75 -7.67
N ALA A 44 21.84 3.38 -8.32
CA ALA A 44 22.64 2.20 -7.98
C ALA A 44 23.29 2.25 -6.58
N HIS A 45 23.37 3.43 -5.96
CA HIS A 45 23.92 3.66 -4.62
C HIS A 45 22.83 3.79 -3.54
N GLY A 46 21.56 3.57 -3.91
CA GLY A 46 20.41 3.68 -2.99
C GLY A 46 19.99 5.12 -2.66
N LYS A 47 20.47 6.13 -3.39
CA LYS A 47 20.04 7.52 -3.24
C LYS A 47 18.80 7.79 -4.08
N LEU A 48 17.97 8.73 -3.61
CA LEU A 48 16.78 9.15 -4.35
C LEU A 48 17.13 9.64 -5.75
N ASP A 49 16.51 9.02 -6.76
CA ASP A 49 16.64 9.37 -8.16
C ASP A 49 15.29 9.16 -8.87
N PRO A 50 14.58 10.22 -9.31
CA PRO A 50 13.31 10.09 -10.01
C PRO A 50 13.37 9.22 -11.28
N THR A 51 14.54 9.09 -11.87
CA THR A 51 14.80 8.27 -13.08
C THR A 51 15.34 6.88 -12.76
N GLY A 52 15.64 6.62 -11.48
CA GLY A 52 16.22 5.39 -10.98
C GLY A 52 15.27 4.20 -10.97
N GLN A 53 15.71 3.11 -10.36
CA GLN A 53 14.95 1.88 -10.20
C GLN A 53 14.01 1.98 -8.98
N PRO A 54 12.88 1.26 -8.96
CA PRO A 54 12.08 1.14 -7.74
C PRO A 54 12.90 0.59 -6.58
N LEU A 55 12.72 1.16 -5.39
CA LEU A 55 13.37 0.71 -4.16
C LEU A 55 13.05 -0.76 -3.85
N ILE A 56 11.77 -1.13 -3.96
CA ILE A 56 11.31 -2.51 -3.94
C ILE A 56 10.60 -2.77 -5.27
N PRO A 57 11.01 -3.80 -6.01
CA PRO A 57 10.44 -4.10 -7.32
C PRO A 57 9.01 -4.65 -7.21
N GLY A 58 8.24 -4.55 -8.30
CA GLY A 58 6.95 -5.22 -8.42
C GLY A 58 7.08 -6.75 -8.43
N VAL A 59 5.96 -7.44 -8.19
CA VAL A 59 5.89 -8.87 -7.92
C VAL A 59 6.59 -9.76 -8.96
N ASN A 60 6.55 -9.41 -10.24
CA ASN A 60 7.21 -10.21 -11.29
C ASN A 60 8.74 -10.13 -11.18
N VAL A 61 9.28 -8.92 -11.03
CA VAL A 61 10.74 -8.71 -10.85
C VAL A 61 11.20 -9.26 -9.49
N LEU A 62 10.38 -9.13 -8.45
CA LEU A 62 10.63 -9.75 -7.15
C LEU A 62 10.73 -11.27 -7.28
N THR A 63 9.82 -11.89 -8.05
CA THR A 63 9.84 -13.32 -8.35
C THR A 63 11.15 -13.74 -8.97
N ASP A 64 11.54 -13.07 -10.06
CA ASP A 64 12.78 -13.40 -10.76
C ASP A 64 14.01 -13.24 -9.87
N ARG A 65 14.09 -12.13 -9.12
CA ARG A 65 15.19 -11.90 -8.18
C ARG A 65 15.25 -12.94 -7.06
N ALA A 66 14.12 -13.27 -6.45
CA ALA A 66 14.09 -14.25 -5.35
C ALA A 66 14.50 -15.66 -5.83
N LEU A 67 14.07 -16.08 -7.02
CA LEU A 67 14.40 -17.40 -7.55
C LEU A 67 15.88 -17.54 -7.98
N VAL A 68 16.55 -16.46 -8.36
CA VAL A 68 18.00 -16.48 -8.71
C VAL A 68 18.86 -16.84 -7.50
N HIS A 69 18.42 -16.59 -6.28
CA HIS A 69 19.16 -16.96 -5.06
C HIS A 69 19.12 -18.46 -4.74
N LEU A 70 18.23 -19.22 -5.38
CA LEU A 70 18.11 -20.66 -5.18
C LEU A 70 19.19 -21.42 -5.96
N THR A 71 19.70 -22.51 -5.37
CA THR A 71 20.74 -23.35 -5.97
C THR A 71 20.38 -24.85 -5.91
N GLY A 72 21.05 -25.67 -6.72
CA GLY A 72 20.92 -27.14 -6.67
C GLY A 72 19.49 -27.64 -6.85
N THR A 73 19.07 -28.56 -5.98
CA THR A 73 17.75 -29.22 -6.04
C THR A 73 16.62 -28.23 -5.79
N GLU A 74 16.81 -27.22 -4.94
CA GLU A 74 15.82 -26.17 -4.67
C GLU A 74 15.51 -25.35 -5.93
N ALA A 75 16.54 -24.96 -6.69
CA ALA A 75 16.37 -24.23 -7.96
C ALA A 75 15.61 -25.10 -8.99
N THR A 76 15.93 -26.38 -9.06
CA THR A 76 15.25 -27.33 -9.98
C THR A 76 13.77 -27.49 -9.61
N ALA A 77 13.47 -27.69 -8.32
CA ALA A 77 12.11 -27.82 -7.83
C ALA A 77 11.28 -26.53 -8.03
N ALA A 78 11.87 -25.37 -7.74
CA ALA A 78 11.22 -24.08 -7.95
C ALA A 78 10.93 -23.82 -9.45
N ALA A 79 11.85 -24.14 -10.34
CA ALA A 79 11.63 -24.06 -11.79
C ALA A 79 10.53 -25.00 -12.27
N ALA A 80 10.47 -26.23 -11.78
CA ALA A 80 9.42 -27.20 -12.10
C ALA A 80 8.04 -26.70 -11.63
N ILE A 81 7.95 -26.13 -10.41
CA ILE A 81 6.73 -25.50 -9.91
C ILE A 81 6.33 -24.35 -10.81
N ARG A 82 7.24 -23.42 -11.09
CA ARG A 82 6.98 -22.25 -11.95
C ARG A 82 6.41 -22.66 -13.31
N ASN A 83 7.01 -23.67 -13.94
CA ASN A 83 6.56 -24.21 -15.23
C ASN A 83 5.18 -24.89 -15.17
N SER A 84 4.75 -25.34 -14.00
CA SER A 84 3.43 -25.96 -13.80
C SER A 84 2.31 -24.94 -13.55
N LEU A 85 2.64 -23.69 -13.32
CA LEU A 85 1.69 -22.62 -13.04
C LEU A 85 1.30 -21.86 -14.31
N PRO A 86 0.05 -21.39 -14.43
CA PRO A 86 -0.36 -20.52 -15.52
C PRO A 86 0.54 -19.29 -15.60
N ASP A 87 0.96 -18.91 -16.80
CA ASP A 87 1.84 -17.75 -17.07
C ASP A 87 3.15 -17.71 -16.26
N GLY A 88 3.60 -18.88 -15.77
CA GLY A 88 4.80 -19.02 -14.93
C GLY A 88 4.60 -18.57 -13.48
N GLY A 89 3.41 -18.19 -13.09
CA GLY A 89 3.09 -17.73 -11.74
C GLY A 89 3.95 -16.57 -11.23
N ASN A 90 3.66 -16.14 -10.04
CA ASN A 90 4.50 -15.21 -9.29
C ASN A 90 5.00 -15.86 -7.99
N ILE A 91 5.85 -15.16 -7.24
CA ILE A 91 6.47 -15.69 -6.02
C ILE A 91 5.44 -16.13 -4.98
N GLU A 92 4.28 -15.48 -4.94
CA GLU A 92 3.21 -15.80 -4.01
C GLU A 92 2.54 -17.14 -4.38
N THR A 93 2.22 -17.36 -5.67
CA THR A 93 1.64 -18.61 -6.16
C THR A 93 2.66 -19.75 -6.08
N ILE A 94 3.94 -19.49 -6.33
CA ILE A 94 5.02 -20.46 -6.18
C ILE A 94 5.12 -20.92 -4.71
N LEU A 95 5.18 -19.98 -3.76
CA LEU A 95 5.24 -20.30 -2.33
C LEU A 95 4.02 -21.06 -1.83
N SER A 96 2.84 -20.74 -2.32
CA SER A 96 1.63 -21.48 -1.99
C SER A 96 1.73 -22.93 -2.46
N LYS A 97 2.22 -23.15 -3.67
CA LYS A 97 2.45 -24.51 -4.19
C LYS A 97 3.51 -25.24 -3.40
N VAL A 98 4.61 -24.58 -3.00
CA VAL A 98 5.66 -25.13 -2.12
C VAL A 98 5.06 -25.59 -0.80
N ARG A 99 4.24 -24.77 -0.13
CA ARG A 99 3.58 -25.12 1.14
C ARG A 99 2.61 -26.28 1.00
N LEU A 100 1.85 -26.33 -0.11
CA LEU A 100 0.98 -27.46 -0.41
C LEU A 100 1.78 -28.75 -0.52
N LEU A 101 2.88 -28.74 -1.28
CA LEU A 101 3.74 -29.90 -1.46
C LEU A 101 4.44 -30.30 -0.15
N GLN A 102 4.89 -29.36 0.65
CA GLN A 102 5.42 -29.61 2.00
C GLN A 102 4.45 -30.43 2.84
N THR A 103 3.15 -30.12 2.79
CA THR A 103 2.14 -30.79 3.61
C THR A 103 1.70 -32.14 3.00
N ALA A 104 1.66 -32.22 1.67
CA ALA A 104 1.08 -33.36 0.96
C ALA A 104 2.05 -34.55 0.76
N LEU A 105 3.37 -34.31 0.66
CA LEU A 105 4.33 -35.30 0.20
C LEU A 105 4.85 -36.24 1.31
N GLY A 106 4.89 -35.80 2.57
CA GLY A 106 5.57 -36.55 3.62
C GLY A 106 7.00 -36.88 3.19
N ASP A 107 7.37 -38.20 3.21
CA ASP A 107 8.69 -38.69 2.80
C ASP A 107 8.78 -39.01 1.29
N THR A 108 7.71 -38.82 0.51
CA THR A 108 7.69 -39.09 -0.94
C THR A 108 8.34 -37.98 -1.72
N PRO A 109 9.42 -38.22 -2.48
CA PRO A 109 10.09 -37.12 -3.21
C PRO A 109 9.34 -36.75 -4.48
N MET A 110 9.24 -35.43 -4.76
CA MET A 110 8.82 -34.81 -6.02
C MET A 110 9.84 -33.75 -6.42
N HIS A 111 10.27 -33.73 -7.67
CA HIS A 111 11.34 -32.87 -8.17
C HIS A 111 12.63 -32.89 -7.33
N GLY A 112 12.91 -34.06 -6.71
CA GLY A 112 14.08 -34.29 -5.86
C GLY A 112 13.98 -33.78 -4.42
N LEU A 113 12.81 -33.28 -3.97
CA LEU A 113 12.53 -32.83 -2.61
C LEU A 113 11.35 -33.61 -2.03
N ASP A 114 11.45 -34.04 -0.78
CA ASP A 114 10.35 -34.52 0.06
C ASP A 114 9.66 -33.36 0.80
N GLY A 115 8.73 -33.64 1.68
CA GLY A 115 8.02 -32.60 2.45
C GLY A 115 8.98 -31.74 3.28
N ALA A 116 10.02 -32.30 3.88
CA ALA A 116 11.04 -31.56 4.62
C ALA A 116 11.90 -30.68 3.70
N GLY A 117 12.26 -31.22 2.52
CA GLY A 117 12.96 -30.46 1.48
C GLY A 117 12.14 -29.26 0.96
N TYR A 118 10.82 -29.43 0.78
CA TYR A 118 9.93 -28.31 0.43
C TYR A 118 9.78 -27.29 1.56
N ALA A 119 9.84 -27.71 2.82
CA ALA A 119 9.92 -26.76 3.95
C ALA A 119 11.20 -25.94 3.90
N GLY A 120 12.33 -26.55 3.53
CA GLY A 120 13.62 -25.87 3.28
C GLY A 120 13.49 -24.85 2.15
N LEU A 121 12.99 -25.26 0.99
CA LEU A 121 12.75 -24.38 -0.16
C LEU A 121 11.87 -23.17 0.19
N GLY A 122 10.79 -23.40 0.95
CA GLY A 122 9.94 -22.32 1.43
C GLY A 122 10.70 -21.29 2.28
N LYS A 123 11.57 -21.75 3.18
CA LYS A 123 12.44 -20.88 3.98
C LYS A 123 13.44 -20.10 3.13
N SER A 124 14.08 -20.77 2.15
CA SER A 124 15.03 -20.12 1.22
C SER A 124 14.36 -19.02 0.40
N ILE A 125 13.16 -19.27 -0.12
CA ILE A 125 12.37 -18.27 -0.85
C ILE A 125 11.99 -17.11 0.09
N CYS A 126 11.48 -17.38 1.29
CA CYS A 126 11.13 -16.34 2.26
C CYS A 126 12.34 -15.47 2.65
N ALA A 127 13.51 -16.07 2.83
CA ALA A 127 14.75 -15.33 3.12
C ALA A 127 15.12 -14.40 1.96
N ALA A 128 15.07 -14.89 0.71
CA ALA A 128 15.35 -14.07 -0.47
C ALA A 128 14.35 -12.92 -0.63
N ILE A 129 13.06 -13.16 -0.39
CA ILE A 129 12.05 -12.08 -0.35
C ILE A 129 12.40 -11.08 0.73
N GLY A 130 12.71 -11.54 1.96
CA GLY A 130 13.04 -10.70 3.10
C GLY A 130 14.22 -9.78 2.84
N GLU A 131 15.25 -10.26 2.16
CA GLU A 131 16.41 -9.46 1.74
C GLU A 131 16.00 -8.33 0.77
N ILE A 132 15.16 -8.63 -0.23
CA ILE A 132 14.75 -7.66 -1.23
C ILE A 132 13.78 -6.63 -0.66
N VAL A 133 12.76 -7.07 0.10
CA VAL A 133 11.73 -6.17 0.64
C VAL A 133 12.16 -5.49 1.95
N GLY A 134 13.28 -5.93 2.55
CA GLY A 134 13.91 -5.31 3.72
C GLY A 134 14.68 -4.02 3.42
N ALA A 135 14.54 -3.49 2.19
CA ALA A 135 15.14 -2.22 1.80
C ALA A 135 14.69 -1.09 2.74
N LYS A 136 15.63 -0.24 3.13
CA LYS A 136 15.38 0.92 4.01
C LYS A 136 15.00 2.14 3.18
N LEU A 137 14.24 3.06 3.78
CA LEU A 137 13.99 4.36 3.17
C LEU A 137 15.33 5.06 2.90
N PRO A 138 15.54 5.58 1.67
CA PRO A 138 16.72 6.36 1.34
C PRO A 138 16.77 7.68 2.11
N GLU A 139 17.94 8.27 2.22
CA GLU A 139 18.09 9.62 2.75
C GLU A 139 17.30 10.64 1.93
N GLY A 140 16.73 11.63 2.61
CA GLY A 140 15.91 12.66 2.00
C GLY A 140 14.39 12.39 2.13
N ARG A 141 13.60 13.28 1.53
CA ARG A 141 12.14 13.26 1.64
C ARG A 141 11.53 12.30 0.60
N THR A 142 10.92 11.24 1.07
CA THR A 142 10.22 10.25 0.24
C THR A 142 8.71 10.44 0.28
N PRO A 143 7.94 9.80 -0.63
CA PRO A 143 6.47 9.79 -0.57
C PRO A 143 5.91 9.33 0.78
N TYR A 144 6.56 8.38 1.45
CA TYR A 144 6.16 7.94 2.80
C TYR A 144 6.27 9.05 3.83
N HIS A 145 7.33 9.87 3.77
CA HIS A 145 7.47 11.03 4.64
C HIS A 145 6.41 12.10 4.37
N GLU A 146 6.02 12.30 3.11
CA GLU A 146 4.95 13.23 2.74
C GLU A 146 3.59 12.76 3.28
N LEU A 147 3.29 11.46 3.14
CA LEU A 147 2.08 10.87 3.71
C LEU A 147 2.04 11.02 5.25
N VAL A 148 3.14 10.66 5.94
CA VAL A 148 3.23 10.78 7.41
C VAL A 148 3.11 12.24 7.85
N SER A 149 3.70 13.19 7.13
CA SER A 149 3.56 14.62 7.41
C SER A 149 2.10 15.07 7.37
N TRP A 150 1.32 14.59 6.39
CA TRP A 150 -0.12 14.87 6.33
C TRP A 150 -0.89 14.18 7.46
N VAL A 151 -0.59 12.90 7.72
CA VAL A 151 -1.27 12.11 8.76
C VAL A 151 -1.09 12.74 10.14
N SER A 152 0.14 13.14 10.50
CA SER A 152 0.49 13.67 11.81
C SER A 152 0.29 15.18 11.93
N GLY A 153 0.23 15.89 10.81
CA GLY A 153 0.18 17.35 10.79
C GLY A 153 -1.21 17.93 11.09
N THR A 154 -2.30 17.19 10.93
CA THR A 154 -3.66 17.69 11.16
C THR A 154 -4.20 17.15 12.50
N GLN A 155 -4.72 18.06 13.34
CA GLN A 155 -5.47 17.62 14.51
C GLN A 155 -6.81 17.03 14.08
N ARG A 156 -7.03 15.74 14.39
CA ARG A 156 -8.19 14.98 13.95
C ARG A 156 -9.01 14.48 15.13
N ALA A 157 -10.33 14.40 14.96
CA ALA A 157 -11.22 13.75 15.92
C ALA A 157 -11.01 12.21 15.95
N HIS A 158 -10.58 11.66 14.82
CA HIS A 158 -10.33 10.23 14.65
C HIS A 158 -8.93 10.01 14.08
N PRO A 159 -8.19 8.97 14.51
CA PRO A 159 -6.91 8.64 13.93
C PRO A 159 -7.06 8.26 12.45
N VAL A 160 -6.01 8.51 11.66
CA VAL A 160 -5.90 7.91 10.33
C VAL A 160 -5.52 6.44 10.49
N GLU A 161 -6.20 5.56 9.78
CA GLU A 161 -5.90 4.13 9.73
C GLU A 161 -5.25 3.80 8.38
N ILE A 162 -4.02 3.32 8.42
CA ILE A 162 -3.29 2.87 7.24
C ILE A 162 -3.36 1.35 7.20
N PHE A 163 -3.95 0.82 6.14
CA PHE A 163 -3.96 -0.59 5.82
C PHE A 163 -2.92 -0.83 4.72
N THR A 164 -2.20 -1.92 4.79
CA THR A 164 -1.27 -2.26 3.72
C THR A 164 -1.17 -3.76 3.51
N THR A 165 -0.98 -4.15 2.26
CA THR A 165 -0.66 -5.53 1.86
C THR A 165 0.85 -5.77 1.80
N ASN A 166 1.65 -4.71 1.99
CA ASN A 166 3.09 -4.77 1.86
C ASN A 166 3.76 -5.34 3.10
N TYR A 167 4.80 -6.13 2.90
CA TYR A 167 5.60 -6.74 3.97
C TYR A 167 6.72 -5.83 4.48
N ASP A 168 7.11 -4.82 3.67
CA ASP A 168 8.18 -3.87 4.00
C ASP A 168 7.88 -3.04 5.26
N LEU A 169 8.89 -2.37 5.79
CA LEU A 169 8.81 -1.51 6.98
C LEU A 169 8.93 -0.02 6.63
N LEU A 170 8.59 0.37 5.39
CA LEU A 170 8.82 1.74 4.92
C LEU A 170 7.90 2.75 5.60
N ILE A 171 6.64 2.40 5.83
CA ILE A 171 5.69 3.30 6.50
C ILE A 171 6.01 3.44 7.99
N GLU A 172 6.37 2.35 8.66
CA GLU A 172 6.80 2.37 10.06
C GLU A 172 8.06 3.23 10.21
N SER A 173 9.05 3.04 9.33
CA SER A 173 10.28 3.83 9.32
C SER A 173 10.01 5.32 9.13
N ALA A 174 9.05 5.70 8.27
CA ALA A 174 8.68 7.09 8.07
C ALA A 174 8.02 7.70 9.32
N PHE A 175 7.15 6.95 10.03
CA PHE A 175 6.58 7.38 11.31
C PHE A 175 7.65 7.56 12.38
N GLU A 176 8.59 6.63 12.49
CA GLU A 176 9.68 6.66 13.48
C GLU A 176 10.65 7.81 13.22
N GLN A 177 11.03 8.06 11.96
CA GLN A 177 11.86 9.19 11.58
C GLN A 177 11.18 10.52 11.88
N ALA A 178 9.88 10.63 11.63
CA ALA A 178 9.08 11.82 11.95
C ALA A 178 8.76 11.97 13.44
N LYS A 179 9.11 10.97 14.30
CA LYS A 179 8.71 10.91 15.72
C LYS A 179 7.19 11.01 15.91
N ALA A 180 6.43 10.55 14.91
CA ALA A 180 4.97 10.53 14.94
C ALA A 180 4.47 9.22 15.56
N PRO A 181 3.59 9.25 16.57
CA PRO A 181 3.14 8.03 17.25
C PRO A 181 2.17 7.23 16.36
N TYR A 182 2.37 5.92 16.33
CA TYR A 182 1.48 4.96 15.70
C TYR A 182 1.35 3.67 16.50
N PHE A 183 0.33 2.88 16.20
CA PHE A 183 0.12 1.53 16.73
C PHE A 183 -0.10 0.57 15.57
N ASP A 184 0.55 -0.57 15.60
CA ASP A 184 0.56 -1.56 14.51
C ASP A 184 0.09 -2.97 14.93
N GLY A 185 -0.59 -3.03 16.08
CA GLY A 185 -1.13 -4.28 16.61
C GLY A 185 -0.26 -4.96 17.64
N PHE A 186 0.93 -4.42 17.95
CA PHE A 186 1.84 -5.02 18.92
C PHE A 186 1.92 -4.22 20.22
N SER A 187 1.83 -4.93 21.33
CA SER A 187 2.03 -4.44 22.69
C SER A 187 3.31 -5.01 23.29
N GLY A 188 3.87 -4.31 24.28
CA GLY A 188 5.13 -4.68 24.92
C GLY A 188 6.35 -3.97 24.33
N GLY A 189 7.35 -3.71 25.17
CA GLY A 189 8.56 -2.98 24.79
C GLY A 189 9.76 -3.89 24.49
N HIS A 190 10.01 -4.88 25.35
CA HIS A 190 11.18 -5.75 25.24
C HIS A 190 10.93 -6.95 24.31
N ALA A 191 9.77 -7.56 24.41
CA ALA A 191 9.33 -8.67 23.56
C ALA A 191 7.92 -8.36 23.05
N PRO A 192 7.78 -7.57 22.00
CA PRO A 192 6.47 -7.16 21.48
C PRO A 192 5.69 -8.37 20.96
N PHE A 193 4.43 -8.47 21.36
CA PHE A 193 3.50 -9.52 20.94
C PHE A 193 2.24 -8.91 20.33
N PHE A 194 1.62 -9.64 19.43
CA PHE A 194 0.38 -9.21 18.80
C PHE A 194 -0.77 -9.20 19.80
N ASP A 195 -1.46 -8.07 19.91
CA ASP A 195 -2.54 -7.82 20.85
C ASP A 195 -3.88 -7.64 20.12
N PRO A 196 -4.62 -8.72 19.87
CA PRO A 196 -5.88 -8.68 19.15
C PRO A 196 -6.97 -7.87 19.87
N VAL A 197 -6.90 -7.73 21.19
CA VAL A 197 -7.87 -6.97 21.97
C VAL A 197 -7.73 -5.48 21.66
N THR A 198 -6.50 -4.96 21.69
CA THR A 198 -6.25 -3.56 21.34
C THR A 198 -6.51 -3.27 19.85
N VAL A 199 -6.23 -4.24 18.95
CA VAL A 199 -6.59 -4.12 17.51
C VAL A 199 -8.11 -4.00 17.33
N ALA A 200 -8.88 -4.76 18.09
CA ALA A 200 -10.35 -4.69 18.05
C ALA A 200 -10.89 -3.42 18.73
N GLY A 201 -10.17 -2.83 19.66
CA GLY A 201 -10.57 -1.64 20.42
C GLY A 201 -10.41 -0.32 19.66
N ASN A 202 -10.90 0.75 20.30
CA ASN A 202 -10.70 2.14 19.84
C ASN A 202 -10.11 3.03 20.97
N ASP A 203 -9.58 2.43 22.02
CA ASP A 203 -9.21 3.11 23.26
C ASP A 203 -7.84 3.81 23.20
N LEU A 204 -7.14 3.69 22.08
CA LEU A 204 -5.88 4.39 21.86
C LEU A 204 -6.10 5.88 21.58
N PRO A 205 -5.19 6.74 22.02
CA PRO A 205 -5.31 8.19 21.80
C PRO A 205 -5.56 8.54 20.30
N PRO A 206 -6.45 9.49 19.99
CA PRO A 206 -6.74 9.90 18.60
C PRO A 206 -5.51 10.40 17.82
N ARG A 207 -4.48 10.93 18.51
CA ARG A 207 -3.22 11.37 17.90
C ARG A 207 -2.32 10.21 17.43
N TRP A 208 -2.60 9.00 17.86
CA TRP A 208 -1.86 7.81 17.44
C TRP A 208 -2.48 7.27 16.16
N SER A 209 -1.75 7.30 15.07
CA SER A 209 -2.17 6.64 13.83
C SER A 209 -2.21 5.13 13.99
N ARG A 210 -2.87 4.45 13.08
CA ARG A 210 -2.94 2.98 13.07
C ARG A 210 -2.29 2.48 11.79
N VAL A 211 -1.49 1.44 11.89
CA VAL A 211 -0.86 0.77 10.73
C VAL A 211 -1.20 -0.72 10.78
N TRP A 212 -1.95 -1.20 9.81
CA TRP A 212 -2.48 -2.56 9.77
C TRP A 212 -1.89 -3.32 8.59
N LYS A 213 -1.02 -4.28 8.86
CA LYS A 213 -0.32 -5.10 7.86
C LYS A 213 -1.15 -6.35 7.55
N LEU A 214 -2.07 -6.25 6.58
CA LEU A 214 -3.07 -7.27 6.28
C LEU A 214 -2.48 -8.63 5.87
N HIS A 215 -1.28 -8.64 5.29
CA HIS A 215 -0.58 -9.85 4.83
C HIS A 215 0.62 -10.23 5.70
N GLY A 216 0.77 -9.61 6.87
CA GLY A 216 1.94 -9.80 7.72
C GLY A 216 3.06 -8.83 7.41
N SER A 217 4.18 -8.99 8.06
CA SER A 217 5.31 -8.06 7.99
C SER A 217 6.64 -8.77 8.15
N LEU A 218 7.69 -8.16 7.63
CA LEU A 218 9.04 -8.51 8.05
C LEU A 218 9.16 -8.43 9.57
N GLY A 219 9.95 -9.35 10.13
CA GLY A 219 10.16 -9.43 11.57
C GLY A 219 9.01 -10.05 12.38
N TRP A 220 7.93 -10.53 11.75
CA TRP A 220 6.89 -11.30 12.45
C TRP A 220 7.23 -12.78 12.46
N LYS A 221 7.16 -13.41 13.62
CA LYS A 221 7.33 -14.85 13.77
C LYS A 221 6.35 -15.44 14.79
N SER A 222 6.01 -16.70 14.61
CA SER A 222 5.21 -17.43 15.57
C SER A 222 6.08 -17.91 16.74
N ASP A 223 5.64 -17.65 17.95
CA ASP A 223 6.22 -18.17 19.18
C ASP A 223 5.11 -18.72 20.07
N ASN A 224 5.09 -20.04 20.25
CA ASN A 224 4.09 -20.74 21.06
C ASN A 224 2.63 -20.35 20.74
N GLY A 225 2.31 -20.18 19.45
CA GLY A 225 0.95 -19.82 19.00
C GLY A 225 0.62 -18.35 19.08
N THR A 226 1.54 -17.50 19.54
CA THR A 226 1.42 -16.04 19.52
C THR A 226 2.37 -15.47 18.49
N VAL A 227 1.94 -14.46 17.76
CA VAL A 227 2.83 -13.74 16.84
C VAL A 227 3.59 -12.69 17.63
N VAL A 228 4.93 -12.74 17.51
CA VAL A 228 5.85 -11.80 18.17
C VAL A 228 6.67 -11.07 17.13
N ARG A 229 7.17 -9.88 17.47
CA ARG A 229 8.09 -9.14 16.62
C ARG A 229 9.53 -9.50 16.99
N SER A 230 10.28 -9.96 15.98
CA SER A 230 11.73 -10.14 16.07
C SER A 230 12.45 -8.93 15.50
N GLY A 231 13.68 -8.65 15.98
CA GLY A 231 14.51 -7.56 15.45
C GLY A 231 15.19 -7.85 14.10
N GLY A 232 14.88 -8.99 13.47
CA GLY A 232 15.50 -9.45 12.22
C GLY A 232 14.59 -9.32 11.00
N ALA A 233 15.14 -9.66 9.82
CA ALA A 233 14.39 -9.77 8.56
C ALA A 233 13.64 -11.12 8.42
N ASP A 234 13.37 -11.81 9.54
CA ASP A 234 12.65 -13.07 9.55
C ASP A 234 11.25 -12.92 8.94
N CYS A 235 10.90 -13.76 7.99
CA CYS A 235 9.66 -13.69 7.22
C CYS A 235 8.79 -14.93 7.40
N THR A 236 8.71 -15.49 8.61
CA THR A 236 7.97 -16.74 8.82
C THR A 236 6.46 -16.58 8.80
N GLU A 237 5.98 -15.40 9.19
CA GLU A 237 4.56 -15.06 9.22
C GLU A 237 4.22 -14.07 8.10
N LEU A 238 4.24 -14.55 6.85
CA LEU A 238 3.76 -13.82 5.69
C LEU A 238 2.57 -14.57 5.07
N VAL A 239 1.49 -13.85 4.81
CA VAL A 239 0.35 -14.37 4.05
C VAL A 239 0.54 -14.02 2.59
N TYR A 240 0.59 -15.04 1.76
CA TYR A 240 0.63 -14.88 0.31
C TYR A 240 -0.78 -15.02 -0.28
N PRO A 241 -1.17 -14.20 -1.26
CA PRO A 241 -2.49 -14.24 -1.87
C PRO A 241 -2.71 -15.51 -2.71
N ASP A 242 -3.22 -16.62 -2.13
CA ASP A 242 -3.60 -17.83 -2.86
C ASP A 242 -4.75 -18.62 -2.18
N HIS A 243 -5.22 -19.66 -2.84
CA HIS A 243 -6.40 -20.50 -2.54
C HIS A 243 -6.44 -21.15 -1.14
N LEU A 244 -5.31 -21.28 -0.45
CA LEU A 244 -5.23 -21.78 0.94
C LEU A 244 -5.51 -20.71 2.01
N LYS A 245 -5.90 -19.52 1.60
CA LYS A 245 -6.11 -18.35 2.48
C LYS A 245 -7.21 -18.52 3.50
N TYR A 246 -8.24 -19.31 3.22
CA TYR A 246 -9.37 -19.43 4.15
C TYR A 246 -8.90 -19.88 5.53
N ASP A 247 -7.99 -20.83 5.60
CA ASP A 247 -7.44 -21.33 6.88
C ASP A 247 -6.47 -20.32 7.54
N LEU A 248 -5.70 -19.56 6.75
CA LEU A 248 -4.75 -18.58 7.28
C LEU A 248 -5.44 -17.30 7.74
N THR A 249 -6.46 -16.83 7.04
CA THR A 249 -7.24 -15.65 7.45
C THR A 249 -8.07 -15.89 8.70
N GLN A 250 -8.30 -17.16 9.09
CA GLN A 250 -8.94 -17.55 10.35
C GLN A 250 -7.98 -17.49 11.54
N LYS A 251 -6.66 -17.42 11.31
CA LYS A 251 -5.64 -17.39 12.36
C LYS A 251 -5.27 -15.96 12.74
N GLN A 252 -4.92 -15.76 14.02
CA GLN A 252 -4.29 -14.51 14.43
C GLN A 252 -2.89 -14.40 13.82
N PRO A 253 -2.44 -13.21 13.41
CA PRO A 253 -3.08 -11.88 13.57
C PRO A 253 -4.07 -11.52 12.45
N TYR A 254 -4.15 -12.29 11.37
CA TYR A 254 -4.85 -11.95 10.13
C TYR A 254 -6.36 -11.78 10.34
N ALA A 255 -6.99 -12.69 11.08
CA ALA A 255 -8.42 -12.60 11.41
C ALA A 255 -8.76 -11.24 12.05
N ALA A 256 -7.95 -10.80 13.02
CA ALA A 256 -8.17 -9.52 13.69
C ALA A 256 -7.96 -8.32 12.75
N LEU A 257 -6.97 -8.38 11.86
CA LEU A 257 -6.66 -7.30 10.93
C LEU A 257 -7.69 -7.16 9.81
N PHE A 258 -8.18 -8.26 9.24
CA PHE A 258 -9.28 -8.25 8.28
C PHE A 258 -10.60 -7.79 8.92
N GLU A 259 -10.90 -8.26 10.14
CA GLU A 259 -12.05 -7.78 10.90
C GLU A 259 -11.93 -6.29 11.22
N ARG A 260 -10.71 -5.77 11.47
CA ARG A 260 -10.47 -4.34 11.65
C ARG A 260 -10.80 -3.54 10.40
N LEU A 261 -10.38 -4.00 9.21
CA LEU A 261 -10.72 -3.36 7.94
C LEU A 261 -12.25 -3.35 7.72
N LYS A 262 -12.90 -4.48 7.95
CA LYS A 262 -14.37 -4.59 7.84
C LYS A 262 -15.07 -3.63 8.79
N ARG A 263 -14.69 -3.62 10.07
CA ARG A 263 -15.24 -2.73 11.10
C ARG A 263 -15.01 -1.25 10.80
N PHE A 264 -13.83 -0.90 10.28
CA PHE A 264 -13.52 0.45 9.84
C PHE A 264 -14.53 0.92 8.79
N LEU A 265 -14.82 0.11 7.77
CA LEU A 265 -15.79 0.43 6.72
C LEU A 265 -17.24 0.38 7.18
N LEU A 266 -17.60 -0.44 8.17
CA LEU A 266 -18.93 -0.49 8.74
C LEU A 266 -19.23 0.71 9.66
N THR A 267 -18.19 1.47 10.05
CA THR A 267 -18.37 2.69 10.85
C THR A 267 -18.89 3.82 9.96
N PRO A 268 -19.95 4.56 10.38
CA PRO A 268 -20.47 5.69 9.60
C PRO A 268 -19.42 6.78 9.35
N ASP A 269 -19.63 7.56 8.30
CA ASP A 269 -18.76 8.69 7.91
C ASP A 269 -17.30 8.32 7.63
N THR A 270 -17.09 7.11 7.12
CA THR A 270 -15.78 6.57 6.78
C THR A 270 -15.45 6.77 5.30
N VAL A 271 -14.23 7.18 5.02
CA VAL A 271 -13.66 7.24 3.68
C VAL A 271 -12.38 6.42 3.65
N LEU A 272 -12.32 5.43 2.76
CA LEU A 272 -11.11 4.66 2.47
C LEU A 272 -10.55 5.09 1.12
N LEU A 273 -9.31 5.56 1.12
CA LEU A 273 -8.55 5.85 -0.10
C LEU A 273 -7.66 4.66 -0.40
N THR A 274 -7.64 4.16 -1.63
CA THR A 274 -6.70 3.12 -2.01
C THR A 274 -5.70 3.64 -3.02
N THR A 275 -4.43 3.31 -2.87
CA THR A 275 -3.35 3.72 -3.76
C THR A 275 -2.34 2.60 -3.95
N GLY A 276 -1.88 2.39 -5.18
CA GLY A 276 -0.96 1.29 -5.51
C GLY A 276 -1.53 -0.10 -5.26
N PHE A 277 -2.84 -0.24 -5.10
CA PHE A 277 -3.54 -1.50 -4.86
C PHE A 277 -4.33 -1.90 -6.11
N SER A 278 -4.09 -3.11 -6.60
CA SER A 278 -4.58 -3.57 -7.92
C SER A 278 -5.99 -4.21 -7.90
N PHE A 279 -6.63 -4.35 -6.76
CA PHE A 279 -7.93 -5.04 -6.59
C PHE A 279 -7.94 -6.50 -7.08
N ARG A 280 -6.78 -7.13 -7.20
CA ARG A 280 -6.66 -8.56 -7.56
C ARG A 280 -6.75 -9.49 -6.36
N ASP A 281 -6.64 -8.95 -5.15
CA ASP A 281 -6.84 -9.70 -3.91
C ASP A 281 -8.33 -9.92 -3.65
N ALA A 282 -8.81 -11.14 -3.91
CA ALA A 282 -10.22 -11.49 -3.78
C ALA A 282 -10.75 -11.36 -2.34
N HIS A 283 -9.91 -11.59 -1.31
CA HIS A 283 -10.34 -11.50 0.08
C HIS A 283 -10.55 -10.06 0.51
N ILE A 284 -9.61 -9.16 0.16
CA ILE A 284 -9.77 -7.73 0.43
C ILE A 284 -10.99 -7.20 -0.34
N CYS A 285 -11.12 -7.55 -1.63
CA CYS A 285 -12.27 -7.15 -2.44
C CYS A 285 -13.60 -7.65 -1.86
N ALA A 286 -13.65 -8.87 -1.34
CA ALA A 286 -14.83 -9.39 -0.67
C ALA A 286 -15.19 -8.58 0.59
N VAL A 287 -14.19 -8.29 1.45
CA VAL A 287 -14.40 -7.45 2.64
C VAL A 287 -14.90 -6.04 2.25
N LEU A 288 -14.31 -5.43 1.22
CA LEU A 288 -14.74 -4.13 0.71
C LEU A 288 -16.20 -4.20 0.21
N GLY A 289 -16.52 -5.18 -0.65
CA GLY A 289 -17.85 -5.34 -1.22
C GLY A 289 -18.93 -5.58 -0.15
N GLU A 290 -18.68 -6.53 0.78
CA GLU A 290 -19.60 -6.80 1.89
C GLU A 290 -19.84 -5.55 2.75
N ALA A 291 -18.79 -4.84 3.15
CA ALA A 291 -18.91 -3.66 4.00
C ALA A 291 -19.65 -2.52 3.29
N LEU A 292 -19.36 -2.28 2.00
CA LEU A 292 -20.01 -1.25 1.19
C LEU A 292 -21.50 -1.55 0.94
N ALA A 293 -21.87 -2.83 0.79
CA ALA A 293 -23.26 -3.24 0.68
C ALA A 293 -24.04 -3.01 2.00
N MET A 294 -23.37 -3.14 3.14
CA MET A 294 -23.98 -2.98 4.47
C MET A 294 -23.98 -1.53 4.96
N ASN A 295 -23.12 -0.66 4.48
CA ASN A 295 -22.96 0.72 4.94
C ASN A 295 -22.94 1.72 3.78
N ALA A 296 -24.08 2.28 3.45
CA ALA A 296 -24.21 3.31 2.42
C ALA A 296 -23.49 4.64 2.75
N ASN A 297 -23.13 4.87 4.02
CA ASN A 297 -22.41 6.08 4.47
C ASN A 297 -20.87 5.91 4.45
N ALA A 298 -20.38 4.74 4.05
CA ALA A 298 -18.97 4.56 3.75
C ALA A 298 -18.68 4.87 2.28
N ALA A 299 -17.53 5.42 2.00
CA ALA A 299 -17.06 5.64 0.64
C ALA A 299 -15.66 5.05 0.45
N VAL A 300 -15.45 4.42 -0.71
CA VAL A 300 -14.11 3.99 -1.16
C VAL A 300 -13.75 4.77 -2.41
N ILE A 301 -12.58 5.39 -2.43
CA ILE A 301 -12.01 6.04 -3.62
C ILE A 301 -10.76 5.27 -4.02
N ALA A 302 -10.90 4.51 -5.10
CA ALA A 302 -9.83 3.70 -5.66
C ALA A 302 -9.02 4.53 -6.67
N LEU A 303 -7.83 4.94 -6.26
CA LEU A 303 -6.89 5.69 -7.10
C LEU A 303 -6.04 4.67 -7.87
N GLN A 304 -6.24 4.59 -9.19
CA GLN A 304 -5.65 3.56 -10.03
C GLN A 304 -4.61 4.13 -10.99
N PHE A 305 -3.52 3.38 -11.15
CA PHE A 305 -2.37 3.86 -11.93
C PHE A 305 -2.57 3.72 -13.43
N GLN A 306 -3.18 2.64 -13.91
CA GLN A 306 -3.38 2.36 -15.33
C GLN A 306 -4.62 3.05 -15.89
N THR A 307 -4.96 2.76 -17.14
CA THR A 307 -6.22 3.21 -17.75
C THR A 307 -7.41 2.46 -17.15
N LEU A 308 -8.60 3.06 -17.21
CA LEU A 308 -9.81 2.42 -16.68
C LEU A 308 -10.10 1.06 -17.35
N ALA A 309 -9.65 0.88 -18.59
CA ALA A 309 -9.80 -0.40 -19.31
C ALA A 309 -8.94 -1.50 -18.69
N GLU A 310 -7.72 -1.16 -18.24
CA GLU A 310 -6.74 -2.09 -17.66
C GLU A 310 -7.03 -2.40 -16.18
N GLU A 311 -7.79 -1.55 -15.51
CA GLU A 311 -8.17 -1.70 -14.09
C GLU A 311 -9.53 -2.41 -13.93
N GLU A 312 -9.72 -3.51 -14.66
CA GLU A 312 -10.97 -4.27 -14.72
C GLU A 312 -11.50 -4.71 -13.35
N PRO A 313 -10.69 -5.25 -12.40
CA PRO A 313 -11.20 -5.68 -11.11
C PRO A 313 -11.79 -4.54 -10.27
N ALA A 314 -11.11 -3.39 -10.22
CA ALA A 314 -11.60 -2.21 -9.52
C ALA A 314 -12.86 -1.64 -10.16
N ARG A 315 -12.87 -1.58 -11.51
CA ARG A 315 -14.01 -1.12 -12.30
C ARG A 315 -15.25 -1.98 -12.09
N LYS A 316 -15.10 -3.30 -12.07
CA LYS A 316 -16.19 -4.24 -11.80
C LYS A 316 -16.82 -3.96 -10.44
N LEU A 317 -15.99 -3.85 -9.39
CA LEU A 317 -16.47 -3.58 -8.05
C LEU A 317 -17.18 -2.23 -7.95
N ALA A 318 -16.76 -1.20 -8.70
CA ALA A 318 -17.40 0.10 -8.74
C ALA A 318 -18.78 0.09 -9.43
N PHE A 319 -19.02 -0.82 -10.37
CA PHE A 319 -20.35 -1.02 -10.94
C PHE A 319 -21.29 -1.77 -9.98
N GLU A 320 -20.74 -2.66 -9.15
CA GLU A 320 -21.51 -3.41 -8.15
C GLU A 320 -21.85 -2.55 -6.91
N HIS A 321 -20.99 -1.58 -6.58
CA HIS A 321 -21.09 -0.73 -5.39
C HIS A 321 -20.95 0.76 -5.72
N PRO A 322 -22.06 1.52 -5.87
CA PRO A 322 -22.00 2.94 -6.24
C PRO A 322 -21.25 3.85 -5.25
N ASN A 323 -21.07 3.43 -4.01
CA ASN A 323 -20.24 4.10 -3.00
C ASN A 323 -18.74 3.75 -3.09
N LEU A 324 -18.34 2.99 -4.12
CA LEU A 324 -16.95 2.84 -4.55
C LEU A 324 -16.76 3.60 -5.86
N SER A 325 -15.83 4.54 -5.88
CA SER A 325 -15.43 5.26 -7.09
C SER A 325 -14.03 4.84 -7.52
N VAL A 326 -13.81 4.68 -8.83
CA VAL A 326 -12.50 4.37 -9.42
C VAL A 326 -12.02 5.58 -10.21
N TYR A 327 -10.85 6.10 -9.86
CA TYR A 327 -10.18 7.20 -10.56
C TYR A 327 -8.93 6.63 -11.23
N ALA A 328 -9.04 6.35 -12.53
CA ALA A 328 -7.96 5.86 -13.37
C ALA A 328 -7.27 7.00 -14.13
N SER A 329 -6.19 6.71 -14.84
CA SER A 329 -5.38 7.73 -15.51
C SER A 329 -6.12 8.51 -16.59
N ASP A 330 -7.04 7.88 -17.31
CA ASP A 330 -7.76 8.44 -18.47
C ASP A 330 -9.25 8.70 -18.21
N ALA A 331 -9.85 8.00 -17.24
CA ALA A 331 -11.29 8.02 -17.00
C ALA A 331 -11.61 7.61 -15.55
N ALA A 332 -12.87 7.71 -15.15
CA ALA A 332 -13.34 7.30 -13.83
C ALA A 332 -14.68 6.56 -13.90
N VAL A 333 -14.98 5.80 -12.83
CA VAL A 333 -16.35 5.36 -12.50
C VAL A 333 -16.72 6.03 -11.19
N ILE A 334 -17.76 6.84 -11.20
CA ILE A 334 -18.22 7.61 -10.03
C ILE A 334 -19.71 7.41 -9.86
N GLY A 335 -20.12 6.89 -8.69
CA GLY A 335 -21.53 6.55 -8.46
C GLY A 335 -22.06 5.49 -9.43
N GLY A 336 -21.21 4.57 -9.88
CA GLY A 336 -21.54 3.57 -10.90
C GLY A 336 -21.55 4.09 -12.34
N ILE A 337 -21.26 5.38 -12.56
CA ILE A 337 -21.30 6.03 -13.90
C ILE A 337 -19.87 6.15 -14.43
N PRO A 338 -19.51 5.49 -15.55
CA PRO A 338 -18.24 5.66 -16.21
C PRO A 338 -18.19 6.95 -17.03
N GLY A 339 -17.06 7.66 -17.00
CA GLY A 339 -16.89 8.89 -17.77
C GLY A 339 -15.42 9.25 -17.97
N GLN A 340 -15.11 9.92 -19.08
CA GLN A 340 -13.77 10.42 -19.37
C GLN A 340 -13.46 11.64 -18.51
N TRP A 341 -12.18 11.83 -18.18
CA TRP A 341 -11.76 13.05 -17.55
C TRP A 341 -11.80 14.24 -18.50
N ARG A 342 -12.42 15.33 -18.05
CA ARG A 342 -12.39 16.61 -18.74
C ARG A 342 -12.15 17.73 -17.71
N LEU A 343 -11.03 18.43 -17.87
CA LEU A 343 -10.71 19.59 -17.04
C LEU A 343 -11.78 20.68 -17.17
N GLY A 344 -12.08 21.33 -16.06
CA GLY A 344 -12.85 22.57 -16.01
C GLY A 344 -11.94 23.80 -16.02
N ASP A 345 -12.56 24.96 -15.89
CA ASP A 345 -11.84 26.22 -15.66
C ASP A 345 -11.06 26.14 -14.35
N LEU A 346 -9.82 26.61 -14.37
CA LEU A 346 -8.96 26.59 -13.20
C LEU A 346 -9.45 27.61 -12.16
N PRO A 347 -9.79 27.18 -10.94
CA PRO A 347 -10.06 28.11 -9.85
C PRO A 347 -8.82 28.98 -9.58
N LYS A 348 -9.01 30.22 -9.16
CA LYS A 348 -7.90 31.11 -8.76
C LYS A 348 -7.06 30.43 -7.69
N ASN A 349 -5.74 30.46 -7.83
CA ASN A 349 -4.74 29.85 -6.90
C ASN A 349 -4.72 28.31 -6.87
N TRP A 350 -5.20 27.63 -7.92
CA TRP A 350 -5.20 26.17 -8.00
C TRP A 350 -4.11 25.57 -8.90
N GLY A 351 -3.26 26.39 -9.54
CA GLY A 351 -2.25 25.93 -10.49
C GLY A 351 -1.34 24.85 -9.90
N ASP A 352 -0.76 25.11 -8.73
CA ASP A 352 0.16 24.18 -8.06
C ASP A 352 -0.56 22.95 -7.53
N ILE A 353 -1.82 23.07 -7.14
CA ILE A 353 -2.63 21.96 -6.66
C ILE A 353 -3.02 21.05 -7.83
N ARG A 354 -3.47 21.63 -8.95
CA ARG A 354 -3.81 20.84 -10.15
C ARG A 354 -2.61 20.04 -10.64
N SER A 355 -1.40 20.62 -10.62
CA SER A 355 -0.18 19.91 -11.02
C SER A 355 0.13 18.70 -10.15
N SER A 356 -0.39 18.61 -8.92
CA SER A 356 -0.22 17.44 -8.05
C SER A 356 -1.09 16.25 -8.40
N PHE A 357 -2.20 16.46 -9.13
CA PHE A 357 -3.13 15.39 -9.51
C PHE A 357 -3.38 15.26 -11.01
N TRP A 358 -2.95 16.24 -11.81
CA TRP A 358 -3.11 16.25 -13.26
C TRP A 358 -1.84 16.73 -13.95
N GLY A 359 -1.37 15.97 -14.94
CA GLY A 359 -0.14 16.32 -15.66
C GLY A 359 0.17 15.36 -16.80
N LYS A 360 1.36 15.50 -17.37
CA LYS A 360 1.84 14.65 -18.48
C LYS A 360 2.20 13.26 -18.00
N ARG A 361 1.72 12.25 -18.73
CA ARG A 361 2.09 10.87 -18.58
C ARG A 361 2.21 10.23 -19.96
N GLY A 362 3.42 9.90 -20.38
CA GLY A 362 3.67 9.52 -21.77
C GLY A 362 3.38 10.67 -22.73
N SER A 363 2.57 10.44 -23.76
CA SER A 363 2.21 11.43 -24.78
C SER A 363 0.97 12.27 -24.45
N GLY A 364 0.25 11.96 -23.35
CA GLY A 364 -1.02 12.59 -23.02
C GLY A 364 -1.05 13.25 -21.64
N ASP A 365 -2.14 13.96 -21.38
CA ASP A 365 -2.48 14.40 -20.02
C ASP A 365 -3.23 13.29 -19.30
N ALA A 366 -2.98 13.15 -17.99
CA ALA A 366 -3.55 12.06 -17.20
C ALA A 366 -3.82 12.51 -15.76
N PHE A 367 -4.72 11.78 -15.12
CA PHE A 367 -4.91 11.82 -13.68
C PHE A 367 -3.76 11.06 -13.00
N LEU A 368 -3.10 11.69 -12.02
CA LEU A 368 -1.83 11.22 -11.48
C LEU A 368 -1.93 10.48 -10.13
N LEU A 369 -3.01 10.64 -9.36
CA LEU A 369 -3.07 10.13 -7.99
C LEU A 369 -3.11 8.60 -7.86
N GLY A 370 -3.19 7.86 -8.97
CA GLY A 370 -2.91 6.42 -8.98
C GLY A 370 -1.45 6.09 -8.65
N ASP A 371 -0.52 7.04 -8.83
CA ASP A 371 0.85 6.94 -8.34
C ASP A 371 0.91 7.37 -6.87
N PHE A 372 1.53 6.55 -6.02
CA PHE A 372 1.63 6.81 -4.58
C PHE A 372 2.42 8.09 -4.25
N ALA A 373 3.43 8.45 -5.05
CA ALA A 373 4.19 9.67 -4.84
C ALA A 373 3.31 10.90 -5.08
N SER A 374 2.55 10.91 -6.18
CA SER A 374 1.59 11.98 -6.50
C SER A 374 0.49 12.08 -5.45
N PHE A 375 -0.05 10.94 -4.98
CA PHE A 375 -1.04 10.90 -3.92
C PHE A 375 -0.51 11.46 -2.60
N SER A 376 0.67 11.05 -2.16
CA SER A 376 1.29 11.50 -0.91
C SER A 376 1.58 13.01 -0.96
N ARG A 377 2.05 13.49 -2.11
CA ARG A 377 2.25 14.92 -2.35
C ARG A 377 0.95 15.72 -2.30
N PHE A 378 -0.11 15.23 -2.95
CA PHE A 378 -1.43 15.84 -2.89
C PHE A 378 -1.97 15.91 -1.45
N CYS A 379 -1.80 14.85 -0.67
CA CYS A 379 -2.17 14.84 0.75
C CYS A 379 -1.38 15.91 1.54
N ALA A 380 -0.06 15.98 1.35
CA ALA A 380 0.80 16.94 2.02
C ALA A 380 0.41 18.40 1.69
N LEU A 381 0.09 18.69 0.42
CA LEU A 381 -0.37 20.01 -0.04
C LEU A 381 -1.80 20.35 0.45
N SER A 382 -2.58 19.34 0.83
CA SER A 382 -3.94 19.55 1.36
C SER A 382 -3.96 19.98 2.82
N TYR A 383 -2.81 19.94 3.51
CA TYR A 383 -2.71 20.17 4.95
C TYR A 383 -2.91 21.63 5.35
N SER A 384 -2.38 22.61 4.64
CA SER A 384 -2.67 24.05 4.83
C SER A 384 -2.07 24.91 3.72
N PRO A 385 -2.81 25.89 3.18
CA PRO A 385 -2.27 26.85 2.23
C PRO A 385 -1.15 27.71 2.81
N ASP A 386 -1.18 27.99 4.12
CA ASP A 386 -0.22 28.89 4.77
C ASP A 386 1.11 28.20 5.07
N LEU A 387 1.11 26.92 5.43
CA LEU A 387 2.34 26.14 5.63
C LEU A 387 3.07 25.84 4.31
N ALA A 388 2.34 25.63 3.22
CA ALA A 388 2.93 25.48 1.90
C ALA A 388 3.62 26.79 1.44
N ARG A 389 3.06 27.94 1.76
CA ARG A 389 3.68 29.26 1.51
C ARG A 389 4.90 29.51 2.40
N GLN A 390 4.85 29.13 3.67
CA GLN A 390 5.98 29.25 4.61
C GLN A 390 7.13 28.30 4.22
N ALA A 391 6.85 27.07 3.80
CA ALA A 391 7.86 26.14 3.31
C ALA A 391 8.51 26.63 2.01
N ALA A 392 7.73 27.21 1.09
CA ALA A 392 8.26 27.81 -0.13
C ALA A 392 9.09 29.09 0.15
N ALA A 393 8.70 29.91 1.13
CA ALA A 393 9.45 31.08 1.56
C ALA A 393 10.75 30.71 2.28
N GLY A 394 10.76 29.63 3.08
CA GLY A 394 11.97 29.11 3.73
C GLY A 394 13.02 28.59 2.75
N LEU A 395 12.58 27.93 1.67
CA LEU A 395 13.48 27.49 0.60
C LEU A 395 14.07 28.62 -0.23
N ALA A 396 13.38 29.78 -0.29
CA ALA A 396 13.86 30.97 -0.99
C ALA A 396 14.90 31.78 -0.16
N THR A 397 14.95 31.60 1.16
CA THR A 397 15.88 32.32 2.04
C THR A 397 17.21 31.60 2.24
N ASP A 398 17.28 30.29 2.01
CA ASP A 398 18.53 29.53 2.09
C ASP A 398 19.44 29.67 0.84
N GLY A 399 19.02 30.44 -0.15
CA GLY A 399 19.77 30.72 -1.37
C GLY A 399 20.61 32.02 -1.36
N ASN A 400 20.65 32.76 -0.25
CA ASN A 400 21.52 33.94 -0.13
C ASN A 400 22.78 33.60 0.68
N ASP A 401 23.87 33.38 -0.04
CA ASP A 401 25.23 33.29 0.45
C ASP A 401 25.69 34.65 1.02
N PRO A 402 26.09 34.75 2.30
CA PRO A 402 26.67 35.96 2.82
C PRO A 402 28.20 35.90 2.66
N THR A 403 28.72 36.15 1.47
CA THR A 403 30.12 36.55 1.29
C THR A 403 30.19 38.05 1.06
N GLU A 404 30.09 38.84 2.11
CA GLU A 404 30.74 40.14 2.19
C GLU A 404 31.38 40.29 3.57
N VAL A 405 32.71 40.17 3.57
CA VAL A 405 33.61 40.57 4.65
C VAL A 405 33.86 42.05 4.45
N PRO A 406 33.58 42.92 5.39
CA PRO A 406 34.08 44.32 5.33
C PRO A 406 35.53 44.37 5.72
N ALA A 407 36.25 45.25 4.98
CA ALA A 407 37.63 45.62 5.19
C ALA A 407 37.90 46.28 6.54
#